data_20c17b8eb4f5eef7dbb6f73e11429640
#
_entry.id   20c17b8eb4f5eef7dbb6f73e11429640
#
_cell.length_a   1.000
_cell.length_b   1.000
_cell.length_c   1.000
_cell.angle_alpha   90.00
_cell.angle_beta   90.00
_cell.angle_gamma   90.00
#
_symmetry.space_group_name_H-M   'P 1'
#
loop_
_entity.id
_entity.type
_entity.pdbx_description
1 polymer ?
#
loop_
_entity_poly.entity_id
_entity_poly.type
_entity_poly.pdbx_seq_one_letter_code
_entity_poly.pdbx_strand_id
1 'polypeptide(L)'
;MSSEGKYLNDQYKSFFEDSLSKTDPDLYKAINNELTRQQEHIELIASENIVSQAVLEAQGSVLTNKYAEGYSGKRYYNGCEHVDIAENLANERLKKLFNCKFANSQPHSGAQA
;
A
#
# COMPACT_ATOMS: atom_id res chain seq x y z
N MET A 1 25.28 9.61 7.29
CA MET A 1 24.99 11.02 6.91
C MET A 1 23.97 10.93 5.79
N SER A 2 22.73 11.23 6.08
CA SER A 2 21.62 11.16 5.13
C SER A 2 21.83 12.22 4.05
N SER A 3 21.66 11.82 2.80
CA SER A 3 21.61 12.71 1.65
C SER A 3 20.29 13.49 1.62
N GLU A 4 19.84 13.96 2.78
CA GLU A 4 18.63 14.73 2.90
C GLU A 4 18.75 16.05 2.18
N GLY A 5 17.94 16.21 1.18
CA GLY A 5 17.37 17.52 0.88
C GLY A 5 18.19 18.50 0.07
N LYS A 6 19.21 18.10 -0.68
CA LYS A 6 19.96 19.05 -1.52
C LYS A 6 19.22 19.49 -2.80
N TYR A 7 18.08 18.85 -3.11
CA TYR A 7 17.39 19.05 -4.39
C TYR A 7 15.94 19.53 -4.29
N LEU A 8 15.38 19.60 -3.08
CA LEU A 8 14.05 20.18 -2.88
C LEU A 8 14.23 21.64 -2.49
N ASN A 9 13.90 22.53 -3.42
CA ASN A 9 13.69 23.93 -3.11
C ASN A 9 12.60 24.01 -2.01
N ASP A 10 12.78 24.86 -0.99
CA ASP A 10 11.82 25.08 0.10
C ASP A 10 10.38 25.29 -0.39
N GLN A 11 10.24 25.80 -1.61
CA GLN A 11 8.96 25.98 -2.30
C GLN A 11 8.17 24.69 -2.47
N TYR A 12 8.83 23.54 -2.61
CA TYR A 12 8.18 22.24 -2.84
C TYR A 12 8.18 21.34 -1.60
N LYS A 13 8.79 21.78 -0.52
CA LYS A 13 8.92 20.99 0.70
C LYS A 13 7.54 20.59 1.24
N SER A 14 6.63 21.51 1.32
CA SER A 14 5.26 21.26 1.81
C SER A 14 4.51 20.25 0.94
N PHE A 15 4.73 20.26 -0.38
CA PHE A 15 4.10 19.29 -1.28
C PHE A 15 4.44 17.83 -0.94
N PHE A 16 5.68 17.57 -0.51
CA PHE A 16 6.14 16.21 -0.23
C PHE A 16 6.04 15.82 1.25
N GLU A 17 6.00 16.79 2.16
CA GLU A 17 6.09 16.54 3.60
C GLU A 17 4.80 16.80 4.36
N ASP A 18 3.88 17.59 3.80
CA ASP A 18 2.64 17.91 4.48
C ASP A 18 1.73 16.68 4.57
N SER A 19 1.16 16.48 5.74
CA SER A 19 0.18 15.42 5.98
C SER A 19 -1.15 15.72 5.31
N LEU A 20 -1.98 14.70 5.13
CA LEU A 20 -3.33 14.85 4.58
C LEU A 20 -4.16 15.87 5.38
N SER A 21 -4.02 15.86 6.71
CA SER A 21 -4.75 16.82 7.58
C SER A 21 -4.45 18.28 7.28
N LYS A 22 -3.27 18.56 6.73
CA LYS A 22 -2.85 19.91 6.35
C LYS A 22 -3.18 20.22 4.89
N THR A 23 -3.01 19.25 4.01
CA THR A 23 -3.20 19.41 2.56
C THR A 23 -4.67 19.39 2.15
N ASP A 24 -5.46 18.49 2.76
CA ASP A 24 -6.90 18.36 2.51
C ASP A 24 -7.64 18.04 3.81
N PRO A 25 -7.96 19.07 4.60
CA PRO A 25 -8.64 18.92 5.89
C PRO A 25 -10.04 18.28 5.77
N ASP A 26 -10.73 18.52 4.66
CA ASP A 26 -12.09 18.00 4.45
C ASP A 26 -12.05 16.49 4.22
N LEU A 27 -11.15 16.01 3.38
CA LEU A 27 -10.95 14.58 3.17
C LEU A 27 -10.43 13.90 4.45
N TYR A 28 -9.49 14.53 5.16
CA TYR A 28 -9.00 14.02 6.44
C TYR A 28 -10.14 13.85 7.46
N LYS A 29 -11.04 14.84 7.54
CA LYS A 29 -12.22 14.76 8.41
C LYS A 29 -13.16 13.62 8.00
N ALA A 30 -13.40 13.43 6.69
CA ALA A 30 -14.22 12.34 6.19
C ALA A 30 -13.66 10.97 6.59
N ILE A 31 -12.34 10.78 6.47
CA ILE A 31 -11.66 9.53 6.87
C ILE A 31 -11.81 9.28 8.39
N ASN A 32 -11.64 10.31 9.21
CA ASN A 32 -11.80 10.16 10.65
C ASN A 32 -13.25 9.87 11.06
N ASN A 33 -14.22 10.46 10.38
CA ASN A 33 -15.63 10.16 10.60
C ASN A 33 -15.94 8.70 10.22
N GLU A 34 -15.37 8.20 9.14
CA GLU A 34 -15.50 6.79 8.74
C GLU A 34 -14.84 5.85 9.76
N LEU A 35 -13.67 6.21 10.29
CA LEU A 35 -13.06 5.43 11.38
C LEU A 35 -14.00 5.34 12.59
N THR A 36 -14.61 6.45 13.01
CA THR A 36 -15.58 6.49 14.09
C THR A 36 -16.80 5.62 13.76
N ARG A 37 -17.32 5.72 12.54
CA ARG A 37 -18.45 4.89 12.10
C ARG A 37 -18.13 3.39 12.21
N GLN A 38 -16.95 2.97 11.73
CA GLN A 38 -16.53 1.56 11.80
C GLN A 38 -16.34 1.07 13.24
N GLN A 39 -15.96 1.93 14.16
CA GLN A 39 -15.80 1.59 15.58
C GLN A 39 -17.13 1.50 16.33
N GLU A 40 -18.11 2.30 15.95
CA GLU A 40 -19.39 2.44 16.68
C GLU A 40 -20.53 1.63 16.08
N HIS A 41 -20.39 1.16 14.83
CA HIS A 41 -21.45 0.42 14.14
C HIS A 41 -21.04 -1.03 13.87
N ILE A 42 -21.99 -1.93 14.01
CA ILE A 42 -21.78 -3.34 13.64
C ILE A 42 -21.90 -3.46 12.13
N GLU A 43 -20.84 -3.96 11.50
CA GLU A 43 -20.85 -4.25 10.07
C GLU A 43 -21.34 -5.68 9.81
N LEU A 44 -22.41 -5.81 9.00
CA LEU A 44 -23.03 -7.09 8.68
C LEU A 44 -22.85 -7.52 7.22
N ILE A 45 -22.04 -6.78 6.45
CA ILE A 45 -21.72 -7.14 5.07
C ILE A 45 -20.60 -8.19 5.09
N ALA A 46 -20.95 -9.42 4.75
CA ALA A 46 -20.04 -10.57 4.87
C ALA A 46 -18.80 -10.49 3.99
N SER A 47 -18.82 -9.69 2.93
CA SER A 47 -17.67 -9.46 2.03
C SER A 47 -16.70 -8.39 2.52
N GLU A 48 -17.04 -7.61 3.54
CA GLU A 48 -16.14 -6.61 4.10
C GLU A 48 -15.16 -7.24 5.11
N ASN A 49 -13.93 -6.74 5.10
CA ASN A 49 -12.88 -7.18 6.00
C ASN A 49 -12.18 -5.97 6.61
N ILE A 50 -12.12 -5.91 7.93
CA ILE A 50 -11.40 -4.86 8.65
C ILE A 50 -9.93 -5.23 8.67
N VAL A 51 -9.12 -4.45 7.98
CA VAL A 51 -7.68 -4.68 7.89
C VAL A 51 -6.91 -4.10 9.07
N SER A 52 -5.72 -4.65 9.33
CA SER A 52 -4.84 -4.13 10.38
C SER A 52 -4.17 -2.82 9.98
N GLN A 53 -3.69 -2.07 10.98
CA GLN A 53 -2.87 -0.88 10.76
C GLN A 53 -1.66 -1.17 9.86
N ALA A 54 -0.99 -2.32 10.04
CA ALA A 54 0.16 -2.72 9.23
C ALA A 54 -0.20 -2.88 7.74
N VAL A 55 -1.42 -3.34 7.42
CA VAL A 55 -1.89 -3.41 6.03
C VAL A 55 -2.09 -2.02 5.45
N LEU A 56 -2.69 -1.09 6.23
CA LEU A 56 -2.87 0.31 5.80
C LEU A 56 -1.52 1.00 5.55
N GLU A 57 -0.55 0.79 6.42
CA GLU A 57 0.81 1.35 6.27
C GLU A 57 1.52 0.80 5.02
N ALA A 58 1.43 -0.50 4.78
CA ALA A 58 2.02 -1.11 3.59
C ALA A 58 1.37 -0.60 2.30
N GLN A 59 0.05 -0.50 2.27
CA GLN A 59 -0.71 -0.04 1.12
C GLN A 59 -0.46 1.43 0.79
N GLY A 60 -0.33 2.29 1.81
CA GLY A 60 -0.02 3.72 1.66
C GLY A 60 1.47 4.05 1.60
N SER A 61 2.33 3.07 1.32
CA SER A 61 3.78 3.25 1.29
C SER A 61 4.30 3.80 -0.04
N VAL A 62 5.60 4.12 -0.07
CA VAL A 62 6.32 4.59 -1.28
C VAL A 62 6.32 3.56 -2.42
N LEU A 63 5.98 2.30 -2.16
CA LEU A 63 5.79 1.30 -3.20
C LEU A 63 4.72 1.70 -4.22
N THR A 64 3.77 2.55 -3.83
CA THR A 64 2.75 3.16 -4.71
C THR A 64 3.37 3.89 -5.90
N ASN A 65 4.57 4.44 -5.75
CA ASN A 65 5.25 5.22 -6.80
C ASN A 65 5.95 4.34 -7.85
N LYS A 66 6.09 3.03 -7.58
CA LYS A 66 6.88 2.17 -8.46
C LYS A 66 6.03 1.39 -9.45
N TYR A 67 6.27 1.65 -10.72
CA TYR A 67 5.75 0.84 -11.81
C TYR A 67 6.57 -0.45 -11.96
N ALA A 68 5.95 -1.64 -11.77
CA ALA A 68 6.62 -2.93 -11.67
C ALA A 68 5.97 -3.99 -12.59
N GLU A 69 5.77 -3.62 -13.85
CA GLU A 69 5.23 -4.53 -14.86
C GLU A 69 6.13 -5.75 -15.04
N GLY A 70 5.53 -6.92 -15.17
CA GLY A 70 6.18 -8.21 -15.21
C GLY A 70 6.11 -8.96 -13.88
N TYR A 71 6.99 -9.91 -13.67
CA TYR A 71 7.09 -10.73 -12.45
C TYR A 71 8.45 -10.56 -11.79
N SER A 72 8.56 -10.91 -10.53
CA SER A 72 9.81 -10.88 -9.78
C SER A 72 10.95 -11.55 -10.58
N GLY A 73 12.07 -10.85 -10.71
CA GLY A 73 13.21 -11.27 -11.51
C GLY A 73 13.04 -11.19 -13.04
N LYS A 74 11.87 -10.80 -13.52
CA LYS A 74 11.53 -10.67 -14.96
C LYS A 74 10.70 -9.41 -15.20
N ARG A 75 11.22 -8.27 -14.80
CA ARG A 75 10.57 -6.96 -14.95
C ARG A 75 10.92 -6.32 -16.29
N TYR A 76 9.99 -5.52 -16.79
CA TYR A 76 10.22 -4.69 -17.99
C TYR A 76 11.05 -3.44 -17.68
N TYR A 77 11.10 -3.01 -16.42
CA TYR A 77 11.78 -1.79 -15.98
C TYR A 77 12.77 -2.06 -14.85
N ASN A 78 13.79 -1.21 -14.75
CA ASN A 78 14.76 -1.25 -13.67
C ASN A 78 14.19 -0.71 -12.34
N GLY A 79 14.93 -0.93 -11.24
CA GLY A 79 14.59 -0.39 -9.92
C GLY A 79 13.48 -1.17 -9.22
N CYS A 80 13.29 -2.45 -9.54
CA CYS A 80 12.26 -3.31 -8.97
C CYS A 80 12.77 -4.25 -7.87
N GLU A 81 14.03 -4.14 -7.47
CA GLU A 81 14.67 -5.03 -6.50
C GLU A 81 13.92 -5.12 -5.16
N HIS A 82 13.39 -4.00 -4.67
CA HIS A 82 12.63 -3.97 -3.41
C HIS A 82 11.17 -4.40 -3.60
N VAL A 83 10.55 -4.07 -4.73
CA VAL A 83 9.22 -4.57 -5.10
C VAL A 83 9.25 -6.09 -5.27
N ASP A 84 10.30 -6.64 -5.86
CA ASP A 84 10.50 -8.08 -6.00
C ASP A 84 10.53 -8.77 -4.63
N ILE A 85 11.18 -8.17 -3.63
CA ILE A 85 11.17 -8.71 -2.27
C ILE A 85 9.74 -8.76 -1.72
N ALA A 86 8.98 -7.67 -1.87
CA ALA A 86 7.60 -7.61 -1.39
C ALA A 86 6.71 -8.64 -2.07
N GLU A 87 6.79 -8.79 -3.40
CA GLU A 87 6.01 -9.77 -4.16
C GLU A 87 6.39 -11.22 -3.80
N ASN A 88 7.68 -11.49 -3.67
CA ASN A 88 8.16 -12.82 -3.27
C ASN A 88 7.69 -13.19 -1.85
N LEU A 89 7.75 -12.26 -0.90
CA LEU A 89 7.22 -12.47 0.45
C LEU A 89 5.72 -12.76 0.43
N ALA A 90 4.95 -12.04 -0.36
CA ALA A 90 3.52 -12.28 -0.51
C ALA A 90 3.25 -13.69 -1.06
N ASN A 91 3.91 -14.07 -2.15
CA ASN A 91 3.75 -15.38 -2.77
C ASN A 91 4.16 -16.54 -1.84
N GLU A 92 5.29 -16.41 -1.12
CA GLU A 92 5.73 -17.43 -0.16
C GLU A 92 4.75 -17.58 1.01
N ARG A 93 4.22 -16.49 1.52
CA ARG A 93 3.22 -16.50 2.59
C ARG A 93 1.89 -17.09 2.15
N LEU A 94 1.44 -16.78 0.92
CA LEU A 94 0.25 -17.40 0.33
C LEU A 94 0.42 -18.90 0.17
N LYS A 95 1.57 -19.36 -0.35
CA LYS A 95 1.86 -20.80 -0.47
C LYS A 95 1.78 -21.53 0.87
N LYS A 96 2.30 -20.92 1.93
CA LYS A 96 2.22 -21.48 3.28
C LYS A 96 0.79 -21.49 3.82
N LEU A 97 0.06 -20.37 3.65
CA LEU A 97 -1.30 -20.22 4.17
C LEU A 97 -2.27 -21.25 3.54
N PHE A 98 -2.18 -21.44 2.24
CA PHE A 98 -3.06 -22.33 1.48
C PHE A 98 -2.47 -23.72 1.24
N ASN A 99 -1.29 -24.00 1.77
CA ASN A 99 -0.56 -25.27 1.56
C ASN A 99 -0.49 -25.66 0.07
N CYS A 100 -0.13 -24.71 -0.79
CA CYS A 100 -0.06 -24.90 -2.23
C CYS A 100 1.37 -24.71 -2.76
N LYS A 101 1.64 -25.26 -3.96
CA LYS A 101 2.96 -25.17 -4.59
C LYS A 101 3.20 -23.86 -5.30
N PHE A 102 2.16 -23.23 -5.82
CA PHE A 102 2.22 -22.02 -6.62
C PHE A 102 1.23 -20.99 -6.08
N ALA A 103 1.60 -19.73 -6.16
CA ALA A 103 0.74 -18.59 -5.83
C ALA A 103 1.07 -17.42 -6.74
N ASN A 104 0.07 -16.61 -7.04
CA ASN A 104 0.22 -15.34 -7.74
C ASN A 104 -0.55 -14.26 -6.96
N SER A 105 0.17 -13.27 -6.46
CA SER A 105 -0.39 -12.17 -5.68
C SER A 105 -0.74 -10.93 -6.51
N GLN A 106 -0.60 -10.96 -7.83
CA GLN A 106 -0.83 -9.79 -8.69
C GLN A 106 -2.30 -9.45 -8.96
N PRO A 107 -3.29 -10.38 -8.96
CA PRO A 107 -4.69 -10.01 -9.16
C PRO A 107 -5.14 -8.93 -8.16
N HIS A 108 -5.82 -7.89 -8.66
CA HIS A 108 -6.29 -6.77 -7.83
C HIS A 108 -7.48 -7.13 -6.95
N SER A 109 -8.26 -8.13 -7.36
CA SER A 109 -9.48 -8.54 -6.69
C SER A 109 -9.84 -9.98 -7.02
N GLY A 110 -10.74 -10.57 -6.26
CA GLY A 110 -11.31 -11.88 -6.57
C GLY A 110 -11.98 -11.95 -7.94
N ALA A 111 -12.55 -10.84 -8.40
CA ALA A 111 -13.16 -10.78 -9.74
C ALA A 111 -12.13 -10.86 -10.88
N GLN A 112 -10.89 -10.45 -10.62
CA GLN A 112 -9.80 -10.55 -11.58
C GLN A 112 -9.12 -11.93 -11.56
N ALA A 113 -9.11 -12.57 -10.42
CA ALA A 113 -8.51 -13.90 -10.24
C ALA A 113 -9.39 -15.00 -10.83
#